data_c68f021bd980eaa72e8215bf2594d69f
#
_entry.id   c68f021bd980eaa72e8215bf2594d69f
#
_cell.length_a   1.000
_cell.length_b   1.000
_cell.length_c   1.000
_cell.angle_alpha   90.00
_cell.angle_beta   90.00
_cell.angle_gamma   90.00
#
_symmetry.space_group_name_H-M   'P 1'
#
loop_
_entity.id
_entity.type
_entity.pdbx_description
1 polymer ?
#
loop_
_entity_poly.entity_id
_entity_poly.type
_entity_poly.pdbx_seq_one_letter_code
_entity_poly.pdbx_strand_id
1 'polypeptide(L)'
;MNPAPSQTPPVPAGLLPRLGAVFYDSLLLLAVWFCATAILLPFTHGEALRAGNPLYTSYLFMVSFFFYGWFWVHGGQTLGLRAWRLRVQRPDGRPITWWQALLRFLTAMVSWAALGLGFWWILFDKRKRGWHDLYSETETVRVSRDYLRSVP
;
A
#
# COMPACT_ATOMS: atom_id res chain seq x y z
N MET A 1 -27.62 -27.55 -12.89
CA MET A 1 -26.21 -27.49 -12.47
C MET A 1 -25.67 -26.16 -12.95
N ASN A 2 -25.57 -25.17 -12.04
CA ASN A 2 -24.97 -23.87 -12.41
C ASN A 2 -23.46 -24.10 -12.49
N PRO A 3 -22.79 -23.82 -13.60
CA PRO A 3 -21.33 -23.92 -13.67
C PRO A 3 -20.74 -22.95 -12.63
N ALA A 4 -19.81 -23.45 -11.82
CA ALA A 4 -19.09 -22.60 -10.89
C ALA A 4 -18.53 -21.38 -11.64
N PRO A 5 -18.67 -20.16 -11.12
CA PRO A 5 -18.16 -18.97 -11.80
C PRO A 5 -16.69 -19.20 -12.10
N SER A 6 -16.32 -19.07 -13.37
CA SER A 6 -14.94 -19.19 -13.84
C SER A 6 -14.12 -18.10 -13.15
N GLN A 7 -13.46 -18.47 -12.06
CA GLN A 7 -12.59 -17.56 -11.35
C GLN A 7 -11.38 -17.26 -12.25
N THR A 8 -11.41 -16.10 -12.88
CA THR A 8 -10.22 -15.63 -13.61
C THR A 8 -9.08 -15.50 -12.60
N PRO A 9 -7.97 -16.24 -12.76
CA PRO A 9 -6.87 -16.18 -11.81
C PRO A 9 -6.31 -14.75 -11.72
N PRO A 10 -5.81 -14.34 -10.56
CA PRO A 10 -5.21 -13.03 -10.39
C PRO A 10 -3.99 -12.87 -11.32
N VAL A 11 -3.88 -11.73 -11.98
CA VAL A 11 -2.81 -11.42 -12.93
C VAL A 11 -1.85 -10.40 -12.30
N PRO A 12 -0.52 -10.55 -12.45
CA PRO A 12 0.43 -9.56 -11.93
C PRO A 12 0.12 -8.15 -12.42
N ALA A 13 0.10 -7.19 -11.52
CA ALA A 13 -0.21 -5.80 -11.85
C ALA A 13 0.98 -5.09 -12.48
N GLY A 14 0.74 -4.40 -13.60
CA GLY A 14 1.74 -3.54 -14.24
C GLY A 14 2.05 -2.27 -13.46
N LEU A 15 3.01 -1.48 -13.94
CA LEU A 15 3.47 -0.24 -13.31
C LEU A 15 2.37 0.85 -13.27
N LEU A 16 1.73 1.14 -14.39
CA LEU A 16 0.75 2.24 -14.50
C LEU A 16 -0.41 2.15 -13.50
N PRO A 17 -1.13 1.01 -13.37
CA PRO A 17 -2.19 0.91 -12.37
C PRO A 17 -1.67 1.02 -10.93
N ARG A 18 -0.42 0.63 -10.65
CA ARG A 18 0.18 0.82 -9.32
C ARG A 18 0.47 2.29 -9.05
N LEU A 19 1.02 3.03 -10.02
CA LEU A 19 1.23 4.48 -9.89
C LEU A 19 -0.09 5.22 -9.70
N GLY A 20 -1.14 4.84 -10.44
CA GLY A 20 -2.48 5.38 -10.23
C GLY A 20 -2.99 5.13 -8.82
N ALA A 21 -2.84 3.93 -8.29
CA ALA A 21 -3.22 3.61 -6.91
C ALA A 21 -2.41 4.44 -5.90
N VAL A 22 -1.09 4.55 -6.07
CA VAL A 22 -0.22 5.38 -5.21
C VAL A 22 -0.65 6.84 -5.24
N PHE A 23 -1.00 7.39 -6.39
CA PHE A 23 -1.48 8.77 -6.51
C PHE A 23 -2.76 8.98 -5.69
N TYR A 24 -3.76 8.10 -5.82
CA TYR A 24 -4.99 8.18 -5.01
C TYR A 24 -4.70 8.04 -3.51
N ASP A 25 -3.87 7.08 -3.13
CA ASP A 25 -3.50 6.86 -1.73
C ASP A 25 -2.71 8.03 -1.15
N SER A 26 -1.90 8.73 -1.95
CA SER A 26 -1.18 9.92 -1.53
C SER A 26 -2.12 11.07 -1.17
N LEU A 27 -3.19 11.27 -1.94
CA LEU A 27 -4.21 12.28 -1.61
C LEU A 27 -4.95 11.93 -0.31
N LEU A 28 -5.27 10.66 -0.11
CA LEU A 28 -5.89 10.19 1.14
C LEU A 28 -4.94 10.34 2.32
N LEU A 29 -3.66 9.99 2.14
CA LEU A 29 -2.65 10.11 3.18
C LEU A 29 -2.45 11.58 3.59
N LEU A 30 -2.48 12.52 2.65
CA LEU A 30 -2.44 13.96 2.96
C LEU A 30 -3.62 14.37 3.83
N ALA A 31 -4.84 13.88 3.54
CA ALA A 31 -6.01 14.14 4.39
C ALA A 31 -5.85 13.53 5.78
N VAL A 32 -5.31 12.31 5.87
CA VAL A 32 -5.00 11.65 7.16
C VAL A 32 -3.96 12.44 7.94
N TRP A 33 -2.89 12.91 7.30
CA TRP A 33 -1.89 13.77 7.94
C TRP A 33 -2.47 15.07 8.45
N PHE A 34 -3.38 15.69 7.69
CA PHE A 34 -4.07 16.90 8.13
C PHE A 34 -4.89 16.63 9.41
N CYS A 35 -5.68 15.57 9.43
CA CYS A 35 -6.45 15.17 10.61
C CYS A 35 -5.53 14.81 11.80
N ALA A 36 -4.48 14.03 11.55
CA ALA A 36 -3.51 13.65 12.56
C ALA A 36 -2.81 14.87 13.19
N THR A 37 -2.44 15.86 12.37
CA THR A 37 -1.88 17.12 12.82
C THR A 37 -2.88 17.93 13.63
N ALA A 38 -4.13 18.02 13.16
CA ALA A 38 -5.20 18.74 13.87
C ALA A 38 -5.47 18.18 15.28
N ILE A 39 -5.34 16.85 15.45
CA ILE A 39 -5.47 16.19 16.77
C ILE A 39 -4.34 16.60 17.72
N LEU A 40 -3.14 16.91 17.23
CA LEU A 40 -2.02 17.33 18.06
C LEU A 40 -2.10 18.79 18.51
N LEU A 41 -2.77 19.67 17.77
CA LEU A 41 -2.82 21.11 18.05
C LEU A 41 -3.27 21.46 19.49
N PRO A 42 -4.30 20.83 20.08
CA PRO A 42 -4.70 21.09 21.47
C PRO A 42 -3.60 20.77 22.50
N PHE A 43 -2.75 19.77 22.20
CA PHE A 43 -1.67 19.35 23.10
C PHE A 43 -0.41 20.21 22.97
N THR A 44 -0.28 20.95 21.87
CA THR A 44 0.84 21.87 21.62
C THR A 44 0.47 23.33 21.92
N HIS A 45 -0.63 23.58 22.63
CA HIS A 45 -1.13 24.93 22.92
C HIS A 45 -1.33 25.83 21.70
N GLY A 46 -1.63 25.22 20.55
CA GLY A 46 -1.82 25.94 19.28
C GLY A 46 -0.51 26.38 18.60
N GLU A 47 0.64 26.00 19.12
CA GLU A 47 1.91 26.24 18.43
C GLU A 47 1.99 25.40 17.15
N ALA A 48 2.41 26.06 16.06
CA ALA A 48 2.62 25.36 14.80
C ALA A 48 3.75 24.34 14.94
N LEU A 49 3.44 23.09 14.59
CA LEU A 49 4.44 22.02 14.54
C LEU A 49 5.42 22.32 13.40
N ARG A 50 6.67 22.61 13.73
CA ARG A 50 7.68 22.97 12.74
C ARG A 50 8.02 21.76 11.87
N ALA A 51 8.02 21.97 10.56
CA ALA A 51 8.60 20.99 9.63
C ALA A 51 10.07 20.75 10.00
N GLY A 52 10.46 19.47 10.11
CA GLY A 52 11.80 19.07 10.56
C GLY A 52 11.92 18.76 12.07
N ASN A 53 10.86 18.93 12.87
CA ASN A 53 10.84 18.39 14.23
C ASN A 53 10.87 16.86 14.17
N PRO A 54 11.89 16.19 14.76
CA PRO A 54 12.03 14.74 14.67
C PRO A 54 10.84 13.96 15.24
N LEU A 55 10.26 14.45 16.33
CA LEU A 55 9.10 13.80 16.97
C LEU A 55 7.86 13.89 16.09
N TYR A 56 7.61 15.06 15.50
CA TYR A 56 6.49 15.24 14.59
C TYR A 56 6.65 14.43 13.31
N THR A 57 7.86 14.41 12.73
CA THR A 57 8.16 13.59 11.56
C THR A 57 7.99 12.09 11.84
N SER A 58 8.47 11.62 13.00
CA SER A 58 8.29 10.23 13.43
C SER A 58 6.81 9.88 13.64
N TYR A 59 6.04 10.80 14.21
CA TYR A 59 4.59 10.63 14.36
C TYR A 59 3.89 10.45 13.02
N LEU A 60 4.13 11.35 12.05
CA LEU A 60 3.55 11.22 10.70
C LEU A 60 4.00 9.95 9.98
N PHE A 61 5.25 9.54 10.19
CA PHE A 61 5.76 8.27 9.67
C PHE A 61 5.00 7.07 10.24
N MET A 62 4.77 7.04 11.54
CA MET A 62 3.96 6.01 12.20
C MET A 62 2.52 6.01 11.72
N VAL A 63 1.91 7.19 11.61
CA VAL A 63 0.54 7.34 11.04
C VAL A 63 0.48 6.75 9.63
N SER A 64 1.48 7.05 8.79
CA SER A 64 1.55 6.52 7.42
C SER A 64 1.69 4.99 7.40
N PHE A 65 2.56 4.44 8.27
CA PHE A 65 2.74 3.00 8.38
C PHE A 65 1.44 2.31 8.82
N PHE A 66 0.77 2.82 9.84
CA PHE A 66 -0.50 2.25 10.31
C PHE A 66 -1.60 2.38 9.25
N PHE A 67 -1.67 3.49 8.51
CA PHE A 67 -2.61 3.66 7.42
C PHE A 67 -2.43 2.57 6.35
N TYR A 68 -1.23 2.42 5.78
CA TYR A 68 -0.99 1.41 4.76
C TYR A 68 -1.05 -0.01 5.31
N GLY A 69 -0.41 -0.26 6.45
CA GLY A 69 -0.33 -1.58 7.07
C GLY A 69 -1.69 -2.15 7.42
N TRP A 70 -2.57 -1.32 7.96
CA TRP A 70 -3.93 -1.74 8.29
C TRP A 70 -4.67 -2.27 7.06
N PHE A 71 -4.71 -1.48 5.98
CA PHE A 71 -5.38 -1.87 4.75
C PHE A 71 -4.76 -3.09 4.08
N TRP A 72 -3.44 -3.19 4.08
CA TRP A 72 -2.76 -4.34 3.47
C TRP A 72 -2.99 -5.64 4.23
N VAL A 73 -3.01 -5.59 5.57
CA VAL A 73 -3.22 -6.78 6.40
C VAL A 73 -4.69 -7.22 6.42
N HIS A 74 -5.65 -6.27 6.48
CA HIS A 74 -7.07 -6.58 6.66
C HIS A 74 -7.88 -6.66 5.36
N GLY A 75 -7.26 -6.69 4.22
CA GLY A 75 -8.00 -6.83 2.95
C GLY A 75 -7.11 -6.82 1.73
N GLY A 76 -5.84 -6.49 1.93
CA GLY A 76 -4.88 -6.39 0.84
C GLY A 76 -5.11 -5.19 -0.08
N GLN A 77 -6.02 -4.28 0.26
CA GLN A 77 -6.41 -3.18 -0.61
C GLN A 77 -6.57 -1.87 0.16
N THR A 78 -5.77 -0.87 -0.18
CA THR A 78 -6.08 0.54 0.11
C THR A 78 -7.22 1.02 -0.81
N LEU A 79 -7.74 2.21 -0.56
CA LEU A 79 -8.77 2.79 -1.43
C LEU A 79 -8.24 3.03 -2.85
N GLY A 80 -6.97 3.46 -2.99
CA GLY A 80 -6.32 3.58 -4.30
C GLY A 80 -6.17 2.23 -5.00
N LEU A 81 -5.68 1.20 -4.32
CA LEU A 81 -5.61 -0.15 -4.87
C LEU A 81 -6.98 -0.68 -5.29
N ARG A 82 -8.02 -0.41 -4.50
CA ARG A 82 -9.39 -0.83 -4.80
C ARG A 82 -9.95 -0.15 -6.05
N ALA A 83 -9.67 1.14 -6.23
CA ALA A 83 -10.08 1.89 -7.43
C ALA A 83 -9.50 1.28 -8.73
N TRP A 84 -8.26 0.79 -8.66
CA TRP A 84 -7.58 0.14 -9.80
C TRP A 84 -7.73 -1.38 -9.82
N ARG A 85 -8.58 -1.96 -8.96
CA ARG A 85 -8.79 -3.42 -8.82
C ARG A 85 -7.48 -4.18 -8.56
N LEU A 86 -6.62 -3.60 -7.74
CA LEU A 86 -5.37 -4.20 -7.31
C LEU A 86 -5.52 -4.76 -5.89
N ARG A 87 -4.76 -5.82 -5.59
CA ARG A 87 -4.67 -6.40 -4.25
C ARG A 87 -3.23 -6.78 -3.96
N VAL A 88 -2.81 -6.49 -2.74
CA VAL A 88 -1.56 -6.98 -2.16
C VAL A 88 -1.87 -8.28 -1.43
N GLN A 89 -1.13 -9.33 -1.76
CA GLN A 89 -1.30 -10.65 -1.17
C GLN A 89 0.03 -11.40 -1.13
N ARG A 90 0.06 -12.52 -0.45
CA ARG A 90 1.15 -13.49 -0.54
C ARG A 90 1.05 -14.29 -1.85
N PRO A 91 2.13 -14.92 -2.33
CA PRO A 91 2.09 -15.76 -3.53
C PRO A 91 1.11 -16.93 -3.44
N ASP A 92 0.74 -17.34 -2.23
CA ASP A 92 -0.28 -18.37 -1.97
C ASP A 92 -1.73 -17.83 -1.92
N GLY A 93 -1.92 -16.53 -2.21
CA GLY A 93 -3.21 -15.84 -2.20
C GLY A 93 -3.69 -15.40 -0.81
N ARG A 94 -2.97 -15.72 0.26
CA ARG A 94 -3.33 -15.36 1.64
C ARG A 94 -3.07 -13.88 1.92
N PRO A 95 -3.74 -13.28 2.92
CA PRO A 95 -3.43 -11.95 3.42
C PRO A 95 -1.97 -11.87 3.90
N ILE A 96 -1.39 -10.70 3.80
CA ILE A 96 -0.03 -10.44 4.30
C ILE A 96 -0.04 -10.25 5.81
N THR A 97 1.09 -10.52 6.44
CA THR A 97 1.29 -10.28 7.88
C THR A 97 1.75 -8.85 8.15
N TRP A 98 1.66 -8.40 9.41
CA TRP A 98 2.19 -7.10 9.84
C TRP A 98 3.70 -6.97 9.59
N TRP A 99 4.46 -8.06 9.73
CA TRP A 99 5.88 -8.08 9.41
C TRP A 99 6.12 -7.82 7.92
N GLN A 100 5.38 -8.49 7.06
CA GLN A 100 5.45 -8.27 5.61
C GLN A 100 5.01 -6.84 5.23
N ALA A 101 3.99 -6.31 5.89
CA ALA A 101 3.57 -4.92 5.71
C ALA A 101 4.67 -3.92 6.10
N LEU A 102 5.39 -4.18 7.20
CA LEU A 102 6.53 -3.36 7.64
C LEU A 102 7.68 -3.40 6.62
N LEU A 103 8.11 -4.59 6.20
CA LEU A 103 9.16 -4.75 5.19
C LEU A 103 8.77 -4.06 3.88
N ARG A 104 7.52 -4.23 3.45
CA ARG A 104 6.98 -3.58 2.26
C ARG A 104 7.01 -2.06 2.36
N PHE A 105 6.58 -1.50 3.49
CA PHE A 105 6.58 -0.07 3.74
C PHE A 105 8.01 0.50 3.74
N LEU A 106 8.93 -0.09 4.49
CA LEU A 106 10.33 0.36 4.57
C LEU A 106 11.02 0.27 3.20
N THR A 107 10.83 -0.84 2.47
CA THR A 107 11.43 -0.99 1.13
C THR A 107 10.83 -0.02 0.12
N ALA A 108 9.53 0.30 0.23
CA ALA A 108 8.92 1.34 -0.60
C ALA A 108 9.53 2.72 -0.30
N MET A 109 9.80 3.05 0.96
CA MET A 109 10.49 4.29 1.33
C MET A 109 11.90 4.37 0.74
N VAL A 110 12.67 3.28 0.84
CA VAL A 110 14.00 3.18 0.19
C VAL A 110 13.88 3.35 -1.32
N SER A 111 12.88 2.74 -1.94
CA SER A 111 12.62 2.88 -3.38
C SER A 111 12.33 4.33 -3.78
N TRP A 112 11.54 5.05 -3.00
CA TRP A 112 11.27 6.48 -3.22
C TRP A 112 12.52 7.34 -3.02
N ALA A 113 13.32 7.07 -1.99
CA ALA A 113 14.61 7.74 -1.77
C ALA A 113 15.58 7.50 -2.92
N ALA A 114 15.51 6.34 -3.57
CA ALA A 114 16.27 5.97 -4.76
C ALA A 114 15.55 6.38 -6.07
N LEU A 115 14.87 7.52 -6.10
CA LEU A 115 14.15 8.06 -7.27
C LEU A 115 13.14 7.07 -7.90
N GLY A 116 12.55 6.22 -7.08
CA GLY A 116 11.55 5.26 -7.53
C GLY A 116 12.10 4.03 -8.26
N LEU A 117 13.40 3.77 -8.21
CA LEU A 117 14.03 2.64 -8.91
C LEU A 117 13.37 1.30 -8.60
N GLY A 118 12.93 1.08 -7.36
CA GLY A 118 12.21 -0.14 -6.99
C GLY A 118 10.85 -0.29 -7.66
N PHE A 119 10.21 0.82 -8.07
CA PHE A 119 8.98 0.77 -8.89
C PHE A 119 9.33 0.55 -10.37
N TRP A 120 10.37 1.19 -10.88
CA TRP A 120 10.83 0.96 -12.26
C TRP A 120 11.27 -0.49 -12.48
N TRP A 121 11.77 -1.17 -11.44
CA TRP A 121 12.14 -2.58 -11.50
C TRP A 121 11.00 -3.50 -11.98
N ILE A 122 9.74 -3.11 -11.77
CA ILE A 122 8.55 -3.83 -12.24
C ILE A 122 8.56 -4.05 -13.76
N LEU A 123 9.18 -3.14 -14.52
CA LEU A 123 9.27 -3.25 -15.98
C LEU A 123 10.20 -4.38 -16.43
N PHE A 124 11.21 -4.68 -15.63
CA PHE A 124 12.24 -5.67 -15.92
C PHE A 124 11.95 -7.04 -15.30
N ASP A 125 11.22 -7.08 -14.18
CA ASP A 125 10.87 -8.35 -13.52
C ASP A 125 9.79 -9.11 -14.29
N LYS A 126 10.05 -10.39 -14.60
CA LYS A 126 9.10 -11.26 -15.32
C LYS A 126 7.75 -11.42 -14.62
N ARG A 127 7.74 -11.37 -13.28
CA ARG A 127 6.53 -11.46 -12.44
C ARG A 127 5.96 -10.09 -12.08
N LYS A 128 6.47 -9.00 -12.68
CA LYS A 128 6.00 -7.62 -12.43
C LYS A 128 6.07 -7.22 -10.94
N ARG A 129 7.12 -7.63 -10.21
CA ARG A 129 7.34 -7.31 -8.80
C ARG A 129 8.28 -6.12 -8.66
N GLY A 130 7.91 -5.16 -7.79
CA GLY A 130 8.82 -4.11 -7.36
C GLY A 130 9.70 -4.57 -6.19
N TRP A 131 10.68 -3.77 -5.79
CA TRP A 131 11.52 -4.09 -4.63
C TRP A 131 10.71 -4.34 -3.37
N HIS A 132 9.68 -3.54 -3.13
CA HIS A 132 8.77 -3.72 -1.99
C HIS A 132 8.01 -5.05 -2.02
N ASP A 133 7.70 -5.58 -3.21
CA ASP A 133 7.10 -6.91 -3.35
C ASP A 133 8.14 -8.02 -3.08
N LEU A 134 9.37 -7.85 -3.61
CA LEU A 134 10.43 -8.84 -3.49
C LEU A 134 10.89 -9.04 -2.04
N TYR A 135 11.24 -7.93 -1.36
CA TYR A 135 11.76 -8.00 0.01
C TYR A 135 10.72 -8.36 1.06
N SER A 136 9.44 -8.11 0.80
CA SER A 136 8.35 -8.51 1.69
C SER A 136 7.74 -9.88 1.35
N GLU A 137 8.25 -10.56 0.32
CA GLU A 137 7.70 -11.84 -0.18
C GLU A 137 6.19 -11.75 -0.47
N THR A 138 5.78 -10.65 -1.07
CA THR A 138 4.40 -10.38 -1.45
C THR A 138 4.29 -10.12 -2.94
N GLU A 139 3.07 -10.02 -3.43
CA GLU A 139 2.79 -9.65 -4.81
C GLU A 139 1.62 -8.69 -4.88
N THR A 140 1.63 -7.83 -5.90
CA THR A 140 0.49 -6.97 -6.21
C THR A 140 -0.15 -7.48 -7.49
N VAL A 141 -1.39 -7.93 -7.38
CA VAL A 141 -2.13 -8.54 -8.48
C VAL A 141 -3.37 -7.73 -8.85
N ARG A 142 -3.79 -7.84 -10.10
CA ARG A 142 -5.09 -7.36 -10.55
C ARG A 142 -6.11 -8.47 -10.32
N VAL A 143 -7.24 -8.13 -9.70
CA VAL A 143 -8.28 -9.07 -9.30
C VAL A 143 -9.61 -8.74 -9.97
N SER A 144 -10.39 -9.79 -10.30
CA SER A 144 -11.78 -9.64 -10.75
C SER A 144 -12.69 -9.36 -9.54
N ARG A 145 -13.90 -8.84 -9.81
CA ARG A 145 -14.89 -8.64 -8.73
C ARG A 145 -15.31 -9.97 -8.09
N ASP A 146 -15.35 -11.02 -8.87
CA ASP A 146 -15.77 -12.36 -8.41
C ASP A 146 -14.70 -12.98 -7.52
N TYR A 147 -13.42 -12.76 -7.83
CA TYR A 147 -12.30 -13.16 -6.98
C TYR A 147 -12.36 -12.50 -5.60
N LEU A 148 -12.71 -11.21 -5.52
CA LEU A 148 -12.81 -10.49 -4.24
C LEU A 148 -13.95 -11.00 -3.36
N ARG A 149 -14.97 -11.61 -3.92
CA ARG A 149 -16.09 -12.21 -3.17
C ARG A 149 -15.77 -13.61 -2.64
N SER A 150 -14.80 -14.29 -3.23
CA SER A 150 -14.42 -15.66 -2.87
C SER A 150 -13.30 -15.75 -1.84
N VAL A 151 -12.65 -14.62 -1.54
CA VAL A 151 -11.56 -14.57 -0.56
C VAL A 151 -12.07 -13.92 0.72
N PRO A 152 -11.90 -14.58 1.89
CA PRO A 152 -12.34 -14.07 3.19
C PRO A 152 -11.62 -12.78 3.60
#